data_a34dffa23ddbb0cbf5d039eee8289a20
#
_entry.id   a34dffa23ddbb0cbf5d039eee8289a20
#
_cell.length_a   1.000
_cell.length_b   1.000
_cell.length_c   1.000
_cell.angle_alpha   90.00
_cell.angle_beta   90.00
_cell.angle_gamma   90.00
#
_symmetry.space_group_name_H-M   'P 1'
#
loop_
_entity.id
_entity.type
_entity.pdbx_description
1 polymer ?
#
loop_
_entity_poly.entity_id
_entity_poly.type
_entity_poly.pdbx_seq_one_letter_code
_entity_poly.pdbx_strand_id
1 'polypeptide(L)'
;MRRPHTLLATLLLAAGTAAAQDYGQAATLKIWDNTTAPHSNGIATPEREPEPNRIADVSQAVLYIFPADPAKATGQAVVICPGGGYVKLCIDYEGYDMAKWFAANGITAAVLKYRMPNGHPEVPLEDVEQALRIMMGLEAGATGFTAGKVGIVGSSAGGHLAASASTLARTKPAFSILFYPVITAEKGKAHQGSFNALLGDKRSAETDTWYSLQNRVSSETPPTLLLLSDDDRVVPPVNSTLYYNALKDNGVKASMHIYPTGGHGWGIRKNFKYREQWQQTVLDWLQGIAK
;
A
#
# COMPACT_ATOMS: atom_id res chain seq x y z
N MET A 1 13.94 -44.79 35.08
CA MET A 1 13.17 -43.60 34.73
C MET A 1 14.15 -42.49 34.29
N ARG A 2 14.32 -42.27 33.02
CA ARG A 2 15.18 -41.20 32.45
C ARG A 2 14.28 -40.08 31.94
N ARG A 3 14.44 -38.86 32.46
CA ARG A 3 13.73 -37.67 32.03
C ARG A 3 14.35 -37.18 30.71
N PRO A 4 13.57 -36.75 29.70
CA PRO A 4 14.12 -36.12 28.51
C PRO A 4 14.48 -34.66 28.81
N HIS A 5 15.70 -34.28 28.47
CA HIS A 5 16.16 -32.89 28.45
C HIS A 5 15.62 -32.22 27.17
N THR A 6 14.74 -31.25 27.36
CA THR A 6 14.27 -30.36 26.29
C THR A 6 15.38 -29.34 26.02
N LEU A 7 16.05 -29.45 24.87
CA LEU A 7 16.94 -28.40 24.36
C LEU A 7 16.08 -27.24 23.88
N LEU A 8 16.17 -26.11 24.56
CA LEU A 8 15.68 -24.82 24.08
C LEU A 8 16.72 -24.30 23.08
N ALA A 9 16.41 -24.37 21.81
CA ALA A 9 17.24 -23.75 20.76
C ALA A 9 16.97 -22.23 20.76
N THR A 10 17.88 -21.47 21.35
CA THR A 10 17.89 -19.99 21.29
C THR A 10 18.42 -19.60 19.91
N LEU A 11 17.52 -19.16 19.03
CA LEU A 11 17.91 -18.60 17.73
C LEU A 11 18.49 -17.19 17.99
N LEU A 12 19.82 -17.07 17.99
CA LEU A 12 20.49 -15.77 17.92
C LEU A 12 20.34 -15.26 16.48
N LEU A 13 19.43 -14.30 16.25
CA LEU A 13 19.48 -13.46 15.07
C LEU A 13 20.68 -12.53 15.17
N ALA A 14 21.70 -12.74 14.34
CA ALA A 14 22.77 -11.79 14.15
C ALA A 14 22.22 -10.55 13.44
N ALA A 15 22.01 -9.46 14.18
CA ALA A 15 21.58 -8.17 13.68
C ALA A 15 22.78 -7.42 13.12
N GLY A 16 22.82 -7.28 11.81
CA GLY A 16 23.54 -6.16 11.17
C GLY A 16 22.71 -4.89 11.44
N THR A 17 23.17 -4.06 12.36
CA THR A 17 22.47 -2.84 12.79
C THR A 17 22.75 -1.67 11.86
N ALA A 18 21.93 -1.52 10.81
CA ALA A 18 21.47 -0.16 10.53
C ALA A 18 20.34 0.09 11.57
N ALA A 19 20.49 1.10 12.42
CA ALA A 19 19.47 1.45 13.40
C ALA A 19 18.15 1.70 12.64
N ALA A 20 17.15 0.86 12.88
CA ALA A 20 15.83 1.05 12.28
C ALA A 20 15.32 2.41 12.78
N GLN A 21 15.08 3.33 11.86
CA GLN A 21 14.57 4.65 12.18
C GLN A 21 13.27 4.49 12.95
N ASP A 22 13.18 5.09 14.14
CA ASP A 22 12.00 4.99 14.99
C ASP A 22 10.92 5.97 14.51
N TYR A 23 9.84 5.42 13.98
CA TYR A 23 8.66 6.17 13.57
C TYR A 23 7.48 5.97 14.54
N GLY A 24 7.73 5.33 15.69
CA GLY A 24 6.72 4.92 16.67
C GLY A 24 5.99 3.62 16.29
N GLN A 25 6.60 2.78 15.40
CA GLN A 25 6.12 1.44 15.11
C GLN A 25 6.50 0.47 16.25
N ALA A 26 5.64 -0.54 16.49
CA ALA A 26 5.93 -1.57 17.47
C ALA A 26 6.89 -2.65 16.93
N ALA A 27 6.93 -2.87 15.60
CA ALA A 27 7.79 -3.84 14.96
C ALA A 27 8.21 -3.40 13.56
N THR A 28 9.39 -3.83 13.14
CA THR A 28 9.93 -3.68 11.79
C THR A 28 10.27 -5.06 11.26
N LEU A 29 9.68 -5.43 10.13
CA LEU A 29 9.89 -6.72 9.49
C LEU A 29 10.49 -6.52 8.10
N LYS A 30 11.71 -7.02 7.88
CA LYS A 30 12.26 -7.16 6.54
C LYS A 30 11.53 -8.29 5.84
N ILE A 31 10.95 -8.01 4.67
CA ILE A 31 10.27 -9.02 3.85
C ILE A 31 11.33 -9.79 3.06
N TRP A 32 12.01 -9.08 2.17
CA TRP A 32 13.09 -9.55 1.32
C TRP A 32 13.84 -8.37 0.68
N ASP A 33 14.88 -8.66 -0.07
CA ASP A 33 15.63 -7.70 -0.89
C ASP A 33 15.80 -8.23 -2.32
N ASN A 34 16.59 -7.54 -3.14
CA ASN A 34 16.86 -7.93 -4.52
C ASN A 34 17.55 -9.29 -4.68
N THR A 35 18.13 -9.86 -3.61
CA THR A 35 18.83 -11.15 -3.64
C THR A 35 17.95 -12.32 -3.22
N THR A 36 16.90 -12.05 -2.46
CA THR A 36 16.01 -13.06 -1.85
C THR A 36 14.60 -13.06 -2.42
N ALA A 37 14.18 -11.97 -3.09
CA ALA A 37 12.89 -11.86 -3.76
C ALA A 37 12.89 -12.60 -5.12
N PRO A 38 11.70 -12.96 -5.66
CA PRO A 38 11.59 -13.61 -6.97
C PRO A 38 12.20 -12.78 -8.11
N HIS A 39 11.99 -11.45 -8.10
CA HIS A 39 12.58 -10.53 -9.08
C HIS A 39 13.36 -9.40 -8.40
N SER A 40 14.36 -8.87 -9.11
CA SER A 40 15.18 -7.74 -8.70
C SER A 40 14.81 -6.49 -9.50
N ASN A 41 14.83 -5.32 -8.86
CA ASN A 41 14.71 -4.03 -9.56
C ASN A 41 16.04 -3.51 -10.13
N GLY A 42 17.13 -4.25 -9.94
CA GLY A 42 18.46 -3.87 -10.44
C GLY A 42 19.12 -2.69 -9.71
N ILE A 43 18.47 -2.09 -8.70
CA ILE A 43 19.05 -0.99 -7.93
C ILE A 43 20.13 -1.54 -7.00
N ALA A 44 21.36 -1.12 -7.22
CA ALA A 44 22.52 -1.48 -6.39
C ALA A 44 23.01 -0.31 -5.51
N THR A 45 22.50 0.89 -5.75
CA THR A 45 22.82 2.08 -4.94
C THR A 45 22.15 2.00 -3.59
N PRO A 46 22.76 2.55 -2.52
CA PRO A 46 22.09 2.67 -1.22
C PRO A 46 20.80 3.50 -1.32
N GLU A 47 19.82 3.17 -0.48
CA GLU A 47 18.65 4.02 -0.27
C GLU A 47 19.11 5.43 0.13
N ARG A 48 18.43 6.44 -0.38
CA ARG A 48 18.70 7.83 -0.07
C ARG A 48 17.42 8.57 0.28
N GLU A 49 17.57 9.66 1.01
CA GLU A 49 16.48 10.54 1.42
C GLU A 49 16.68 11.91 0.77
N PRO A 50 16.28 12.12 -0.49
CA PRO A 50 16.49 13.37 -1.22
C PRO A 50 15.79 14.58 -0.58
N GLU A 51 14.74 14.34 0.18
CA GLU A 51 13.98 15.30 0.97
C GLU A 51 13.54 14.60 2.27
N PRO A 52 13.32 15.31 3.38
CA PRO A 52 12.88 14.71 4.64
C PRO A 52 11.66 13.78 4.43
N ASN A 53 11.77 12.54 4.91
CA ASN A 53 10.74 11.50 4.80
C ASN A 53 10.34 11.15 3.34
N ARG A 54 11.26 11.32 2.40
CA ARG A 54 11.13 10.89 0.99
C ARG A 54 12.21 9.87 0.69
N ILE A 55 11.86 8.59 0.72
CA ILE A 55 12.82 7.50 0.56
C ILE A 55 12.86 7.08 -0.91
N ALA A 56 14.01 7.20 -1.53
CA ALA A 56 14.29 6.82 -2.92
C ALA A 56 15.26 5.64 -3.00
N ASP A 57 15.36 5.04 -4.21
CA ASP A 57 16.27 3.94 -4.52
C ASP A 57 16.06 2.70 -3.62
N VAL A 58 14.82 2.48 -3.19
CA VAL A 58 14.46 1.36 -2.32
C VAL A 58 14.73 0.04 -3.04
N SER A 59 15.61 -0.78 -2.47
CA SER A 59 15.98 -2.13 -2.94
C SER A 59 15.68 -3.23 -1.92
N GLN A 60 15.17 -2.87 -0.75
CA GLN A 60 14.73 -3.80 0.29
C GLN A 60 13.30 -3.49 0.75
N ALA A 61 12.41 -4.47 0.63
CA ALA A 61 11.05 -4.34 1.11
C ALA A 61 10.97 -4.54 2.65
N VAL A 62 10.29 -3.61 3.34
CA VAL A 62 10.15 -3.60 4.80
C VAL A 62 8.72 -3.26 5.18
N LEU A 63 8.17 -3.96 6.18
CA LEU A 63 6.94 -3.63 6.87
C LEU A 63 7.23 -2.94 8.21
N TYR A 64 6.62 -1.80 8.43
CA TYR A 64 6.57 -1.11 9.72
C TYR A 64 5.19 -1.30 10.33
N ILE A 65 5.09 -2.01 11.45
CA ILE A 65 3.83 -2.48 12.02
C ILE A 65 3.40 -1.59 13.18
N PHE A 66 2.17 -1.13 13.12
CA PHE A 66 1.48 -0.32 14.11
C PHE A 66 0.26 -1.11 14.59
N PRO A 67 0.34 -1.81 15.72
CA PRO A 67 -0.77 -2.60 16.23
C PRO A 67 -1.94 -1.70 16.63
N ALA A 68 -3.14 -2.22 16.47
CA ALA A 68 -4.35 -1.57 16.94
C ALA A 68 -4.29 -1.28 18.44
N ASP A 69 -4.93 -0.19 18.87
CA ASP A 69 -5.24 0.03 20.28
C ASP A 69 -6.08 -1.16 20.80
N PRO A 70 -5.58 -1.94 21.78
CA PRO A 70 -6.26 -3.14 22.24
C PRO A 70 -7.69 -2.88 22.76
N ALA A 71 -7.94 -1.67 23.29
CA ALA A 71 -9.26 -1.28 23.81
C ALA A 71 -10.30 -1.05 22.68
N LYS A 72 -9.83 -0.89 21.42
CA LYS A 72 -10.68 -0.58 20.27
C LYS A 72 -10.54 -1.59 19.13
N ALA A 73 -9.72 -2.63 19.32
CA ALA A 73 -9.35 -3.57 18.25
C ALA A 73 -10.58 -4.16 17.55
N THR A 74 -10.68 -3.93 16.24
CA THR A 74 -11.78 -4.39 15.39
C THR A 74 -11.54 -5.77 14.78
N GLY A 75 -10.32 -6.31 14.89
CA GLY A 75 -9.88 -7.51 14.18
C GLY A 75 -9.54 -7.26 12.70
N GLN A 76 -9.64 -6.02 12.23
CA GLN A 76 -9.23 -5.63 10.89
C GLN A 76 -7.76 -5.18 10.87
N ALA A 77 -7.12 -5.36 9.71
CA ALA A 77 -5.80 -4.78 9.45
C ALA A 77 -5.73 -4.18 8.04
N VAL A 78 -4.73 -3.33 7.82
CA VAL A 78 -4.44 -2.74 6.51
C VAL A 78 -2.95 -2.77 6.19
N VAL A 79 -2.61 -3.06 4.93
CA VAL A 79 -1.29 -2.78 4.35
C VAL A 79 -1.39 -1.41 3.68
N ILE A 80 -0.46 -0.50 4.01
CA ILE A 80 -0.44 0.87 3.49
C ILE A 80 0.70 1.02 2.49
N CYS A 81 0.37 1.44 1.26
CA CYS A 81 1.30 1.71 0.17
C CYS A 81 1.40 3.22 -0.05
N PRO A 82 2.46 3.89 0.44
CA PRO A 82 2.66 5.32 0.22
C PRO A 82 2.85 5.67 -1.25
N GLY A 83 2.48 6.88 -1.65
CA GLY A 83 2.75 7.42 -2.98
C GLY A 83 4.19 7.91 -3.14
N GLY A 84 4.44 8.59 -4.26
CA GLY A 84 5.74 9.16 -4.62
C GLY A 84 6.18 8.85 -6.05
N GLY A 85 5.21 8.62 -6.95
CA GLY A 85 5.44 8.48 -8.39
C GLY A 85 6.22 7.24 -8.81
N TYR A 86 6.38 6.24 -7.95
CA TYR A 86 7.26 5.09 -8.14
C TYR A 86 8.76 5.42 -8.23
N VAL A 87 9.15 6.65 -7.89
CA VAL A 87 10.56 7.09 -7.81
C VAL A 87 11.03 7.32 -6.38
N LYS A 88 10.10 7.54 -5.47
CA LYS A 88 10.32 7.68 -4.02
C LYS A 88 9.07 7.27 -3.25
N LEU A 89 9.15 7.20 -1.91
CA LEU A 89 8.04 6.98 -1.00
C LEU A 89 7.81 8.23 -0.15
N CYS A 90 6.57 8.72 -0.12
CA CYS A 90 6.11 9.74 0.82
C CYS A 90 5.73 9.08 2.15
N ILE A 91 6.75 8.58 2.88
CA ILE A 91 6.58 7.60 3.95
C ILE A 91 5.96 8.15 5.23
N ASP A 92 5.95 9.48 5.43
CA ASP A 92 5.39 10.17 6.59
C ASP A 92 3.85 10.23 6.54
N TYR A 93 3.30 11.23 5.84
CA TYR A 93 1.86 11.55 5.84
C TYR A 93 0.99 10.59 5.01
N GLU A 94 1.57 9.78 4.13
CA GLU A 94 0.89 8.71 3.39
C GLU A 94 1.22 7.31 3.93
N GLY A 95 2.12 7.23 4.91
CA GLY A 95 2.56 6.00 5.57
C GLY A 95 2.35 6.05 7.08
N TYR A 96 3.38 6.47 7.83
CA TYR A 96 3.42 6.36 9.30
C TYR A 96 2.31 7.10 10.02
N ASP A 97 2.01 8.35 9.62
CA ASP A 97 0.96 9.13 10.28
C ASP A 97 -0.43 8.54 9.99
N MET A 98 -0.63 8.01 8.79
CA MET A 98 -1.85 7.29 8.43
C MET A 98 -1.96 5.99 9.22
N ALA A 99 -0.87 5.23 9.38
CA ALA A 99 -0.83 4.01 10.16
C ALA A 99 -1.16 4.25 11.64
N LYS A 100 -0.58 5.30 12.23
CA LYS A 100 -0.90 5.72 13.61
C LYS A 100 -2.38 6.05 13.78
N TRP A 101 -2.97 6.71 12.78
CA TRP A 101 -4.39 7.02 12.81
C TRP A 101 -5.27 5.76 12.74
N PHE A 102 -4.96 4.80 11.86
CA PHE A 102 -5.66 3.51 11.81
C PHE A 102 -5.53 2.76 13.14
N ALA A 103 -4.30 2.67 13.68
CA ALA A 103 -4.03 2.00 14.95
C ALA A 103 -4.83 2.60 16.12
N ALA A 104 -4.89 3.93 16.22
CA ALA A 104 -5.68 4.64 17.23
C ALA A 104 -7.20 4.42 17.10
N ASN A 105 -7.66 3.97 15.91
CA ASN A 105 -9.05 3.61 15.63
C ASN A 105 -9.30 2.09 15.62
N GLY A 106 -8.40 1.31 16.21
CA GLY A 106 -8.60 -0.12 16.43
C GLY A 106 -8.28 -1.00 15.21
N ILE A 107 -7.58 -0.48 14.20
CA ILE A 107 -7.23 -1.19 12.98
C ILE A 107 -5.70 -1.31 12.91
N THR A 108 -5.17 -2.52 13.00
CA THR A 108 -3.72 -2.72 12.84
C THR A 108 -3.26 -2.27 11.46
N ALA A 109 -2.18 -1.51 11.39
CA ALA A 109 -1.67 -1.01 10.13
C ALA A 109 -0.21 -1.43 9.91
N ALA A 110 0.13 -1.81 8.70
CA ALA A 110 1.48 -2.13 8.28
C ALA A 110 1.87 -1.24 7.09
N VAL A 111 2.82 -0.33 7.28
CA VAL A 111 3.33 0.51 6.20
C VAL A 111 4.35 -0.29 5.40
N LEU A 112 4.10 -0.44 4.13
CA LEU A 112 5.01 -1.13 3.21
C LEU A 112 5.98 -0.13 2.58
N LYS A 113 7.26 -0.21 2.95
CA LYS A 113 8.36 0.36 2.19
C LYS A 113 8.66 -0.62 1.04
N TYR A 114 7.95 -0.46 -0.08
CA TYR A 114 8.12 -1.33 -1.24
C TYR A 114 9.33 -0.93 -2.08
N ARG A 115 9.95 -1.90 -2.75
CA ARG A 115 11.07 -1.67 -3.68
C ARG A 115 10.59 -0.83 -4.87
N MET A 116 11.41 0.13 -5.29
CA MET A 116 11.10 0.92 -6.49
C MET A 116 11.07 -0.01 -7.71
N PRO A 117 10.13 0.21 -8.65
CA PRO A 117 10.01 -0.66 -9.82
C PRO A 117 11.23 -0.56 -10.75
N ASN A 118 11.75 0.62 -11.01
CA ASN A 118 12.89 0.83 -11.92
C ASN A 118 12.72 0.10 -13.27
N GLY A 119 11.49 0.15 -13.85
CA GLY A 119 11.15 -0.56 -15.09
C GLY A 119 10.78 -2.04 -14.90
N HIS A 120 10.62 -2.50 -13.66
CA HIS A 120 10.24 -3.85 -13.28
C HIS A 120 8.91 -3.84 -12.51
N PRO A 121 7.76 -3.75 -13.20
CA PRO A 121 6.46 -3.59 -12.55
C PRO A 121 6.06 -4.77 -11.66
N GLU A 122 6.63 -5.94 -11.90
CA GLU A 122 6.47 -7.14 -11.08
C GLU A 122 7.02 -6.96 -9.66
N VAL A 123 8.08 -6.18 -9.48
CA VAL A 123 8.81 -6.05 -8.21
C VAL A 123 7.93 -5.45 -7.08
N PRO A 124 7.33 -4.25 -7.21
CA PRO A 124 6.46 -3.74 -6.17
C PRO A 124 5.18 -4.57 -6.00
N LEU A 125 4.69 -5.24 -7.05
CA LEU A 125 3.52 -6.12 -6.96
C LEU A 125 3.81 -7.34 -6.09
N GLU A 126 4.99 -7.95 -6.22
CA GLU A 126 5.45 -9.06 -5.37
C GLU A 126 5.58 -8.61 -3.91
N ASP A 127 6.16 -7.44 -3.68
CA ASP A 127 6.32 -6.90 -2.33
C ASP A 127 4.98 -6.70 -1.62
N VAL A 128 3.97 -6.16 -2.33
CA VAL A 128 2.66 -5.93 -1.73
C VAL A 128 1.89 -7.24 -1.54
N GLU A 129 2.01 -8.20 -2.45
CA GLU A 129 1.40 -9.51 -2.29
C GLU A 129 1.99 -10.25 -1.08
N GLN A 130 3.32 -10.23 -0.91
CA GLN A 130 3.99 -10.81 0.23
C GLN A 130 3.60 -10.11 1.54
N ALA A 131 3.48 -8.78 1.53
CA ALA A 131 3.00 -8.02 2.68
C ALA A 131 1.58 -8.44 3.11
N LEU A 132 0.68 -8.62 2.14
CA LEU A 132 -0.68 -9.12 2.39
C LEU A 132 -0.64 -10.54 2.99
N ARG A 133 0.15 -11.46 2.43
CA ARG A 133 0.29 -12.84 2.93
C ARG A 133 0.79 -12.86 4.37
N ILE A 134 1.79 -12.03 4.69
CA ILE A 134 2.32 -11.87 6.04
C ILE A 134 1.22 -11.39 7.00
N MET A 135 0.51 -10.33 6.64
CA MET A 135 -0.55 -9.76 7.50
C MET A 135 -1.78 -10.66 7.64
N MET A 136 -2.03 -11.55 6.67
CA MET A 136 -3.06 -12.59 6.73
C MET A 136 -2.63 -13.84 7.53
N GLY A 137 -1.38 -13.89 8.02
CA GLY A 137 -0.85 -15.05 8.71
C GLY A 137 -0.60 -16.28 7.82
N LEU A 138 -0.46 -16.07 6.51
CA LEU A 138 -0.18 -17.12 5.52
C LEU A 138 1.32 -17.43 5.41
N GLU A 139 2.16 -16.67 6.07
CA GLU A 139 3.62 -16.84 6.13
C GLU A 139 4.06 -17.12 7.56
N ALA A 140 4.92 -18.12 7.74
CA ALA A 140 5.36 -18.56 9.06
C ALA A 140 6.19 -17.49 9.79
N GLY A 141 5.91 -17.28 11.07
CA GLY A 141 6.73 -16.48 12.00
C GLY A 141 6.63 -14.97 11.81
N ALA A 142 5.65 -14.49 11.06
CA ALA A 142 5.69 -13.12 10.58
C ALA A 142 5.42 -12.04 11.63
N THR A 143 4.29 -12.04 12.32
CA THR A 143 3.93 -10.83 13.10
C THR A 143 3.46 -11.10 14.53
N GLY A 144 3.17 -12.35 14.90
CA GLY A 144 2.46 -12.65 16.14
C GLY A 144 1.04 -12.05 16.22
N PHE A 145 0.56 -11.52 15.12
CA PHE A 145 -0.70 -10.83 14.94
C PHE A 145 -1.57 -11.59 13.94
N THR A 146 -2.85 -11.78 14.24
CA THR A 146 -3.82 -12.43 13.35
C THR A 146 -4.97 -11.46 13.09
N ALA A 147 -5.18 -11.09 11.84
CA ALA A 147 -6.31 -10.27 11.41
C ALA A 147 -7.42 -11.13 10.82
N GLY A 148 -8.66 -10.83 11.15
CA GLY A 148 -9.83 -11.45 10.53
C GLY A 148 -10.03 -11.00 9.08
N LYS A 149 -9.75 -9.72 8.79
CA LYS A 149 -9.83 -9.13 7.44
C LYS A 149 -8.63 -8.20 7.22
N VAL A 150 -7.85 -8.47 6.20
CA VAL A 150 -6.72 -7.61 5.80
C VAL A 150 -7.09 -6.85 4.52
N GLY A 151 -7.17 -5.54 4.62
CA GLY A 151 -7.36 -4.64 3.49
C GLY A 151 -6.06 -4.01 3.01
N ILE A 152 -6.20 -3.20 1.96
CA ILE A 152 -5.09 -2.42 1.42
C ILE A 152 -5.46 -0.94 1.32
N VAL A 153 -4.51 -0.07 1.63
CA VAL A 153 -4.63 1.39 1.49
C VAL A 153 -3.52 1.87 0.58
N GLY A 154 -3.83 2.72 -0.37
CA GLY A 154 -2.77 3.28 -1.23
C GLY A 154 -3.05 4.70 -1.68
N SER A 155 -2.00 5.50 -1.78
CA SER A 155 -2.06 6.91 -2.19
C SER A 155 -1.30 7.13 -3.49
N SER A 156 -1.86 7.88 -4.47
CA SER A 156 -1.17 8.26 -5.71
C SER A 156 -0.61 7.03 -6.46
N ALA A 157 0.71 6.95 -6.68
CA ALA A 157 1.36 5.76 -7.24
C ALA A 157 1.23 4.53 -6.33
N GLY A 158 1.22 4.71 -5.00
CA GLY A 158 0.87 3.64 -4.05
C GLY A 158 -0.59 3.22 -4.16
N GLY A 159 -1.47 4.12 -4.60
CA GLY A 159 -2.86 3.80 -4.99
C GLY A 159 -2.92 2.90 -6.22
N HIS A 160 -2.03 3.12 -7.20
CA HIS A 160 -1.86 2.21 -8.34
C HIS A 160 -1.39 0.83 -7.88
N LEU A 161 -0.41 0.78 -6.97
CA LEU A 161 0.07 -0.48 -6.41
C LEU A 161 -1.02 -1.22 -5.63
N ALA A 162 -1.81 -0.50 -4.83
CA ALA A 162 -2.95 -1.08 -4.11
C ALA A 162 -4.05 -1.60 -5.04
N ALA A 163 -4.34 -0.86 -6.12
CA ALA A 163 -5.26 -1.32 -7.16
C ALA A 163 -4.69 -2.51 -7.96
N SER A 164 -3.35 -2.55 -8.21
CA SER A 164 -2.68 -3.70 -8.81
C SER A 164 -2.81 -4.95 -7.93
N ALA A 165 -2.59 -4.83 -6.62
CA ALA A 165 -2.82 -5.93 -5.67
C ALA A 165 -4.28 -6.41 -5.68
N SER A 166 -5.23 -5.49 -5.84
CA SER A 166 -6.66 -5.80 -5.88
C SER A 166 -7.11 -6.49 -7.17
N THR A 167 -6.37 -6.32 -8.27
CA THR A 167 -6.77 -6.80 -9.60
C THR A 167 -5.85 -7.87 -10.18
N LEU A 168 -4.54 -7.78 -9.96
CA LEU A 168 -3.52 -8.62 -10.60
C LEU A 168 -2.90 -9.67 -9.66
N ALA A 169 -2.79 -9.40 -8.35
CA ALA A 169 -2.19 -10.32 -7.40
C ALA A 169 -3.02 -11.60 -7.23
N ARG A 170 -2.36 -12.70 -6.88
CA ARG A 170 -3.01 -13.97 -6.53
C ARG A 170 -3.68 -13.89 -5.17
N THR A 171 -2.97 -13.30 -4.20
CA THR A 171 -3.49 -13.04 -2.85
C THR A 171 -4.12 -11.66 -2.84
N LYS A 172 -5.45 -11.60 -2.85
CA LYS A 172 -6.19 -10.34 -2.88
C LYS A 172 -6.51 -9.83 -1.47
N PRO A 173 -6.51 -8.51 -1.25
CA PRO A 173 -6.99 -7.93 0.00
C PRO A 173 -8.50 -8.14 0.16
N ALA A 174 -9.00 -8.10 1.39
CA ALA A 174 -10.43 -8.17 1.69
C ALA A 174 -11.21 -6.91 1.26
N PHE A 175 -10.52 -5.77 1.16
CA PHE A 175 -11.05 -4.48 0.70
C PHE A 175 -9.90 -3.54 0.30
N SER A 176 -10.21 -2.47 -0.45
CA SER A 176 -9.24 -1.43 -0.80
C SER A 176 -9.75 -0.02 -0.50
N ILE A 177 -8.84 0.85 -0.05
CA ILE A 177 -9.07 2.28 0.17
C ILE A 177 -8.01 3.04 -0.63
N LEU A 178 -8.44 3.80 -1.63
CA LEU A 178 -7.57 4.44 -2.60
C LEU A 178 -7.69 5.96 -2.50
N PHE A 179 -6.58 6.62 -2.18
CA PHE A 179 -6.49 8.07 -2.11
C PHE A 179 -5.90 8.62 -3.41
N TYR A 180 -6.65 9.42 -4.14
CA TYR A 180 -6.24 10.04 -5.42
C TYR A 180 -5.36 9.13 -6.27
N PRO A 181 -5.78 7.89 -6.55
CA PRO A 181 -4.91 6.86 -7.11
C PRO A 181 -4.54 7.17 -8.56
N VAL A 182 -3.31 6.89 -8.95
CA VAL A 182 -2.95 6.67 -10.35
C VAL A 182 -3.64 5.38 -10.80
N ILE A 183 -4.30 5.39 -11.94
CA ILE A 183 -5.04 4.21 -12.46
C ILE A 183 -4.75 3.96 -13.93
N THR A 184 -4.81 5.00 -14.79
CA THR A 184 -4.78 4.83 -16.24
C THR A 184 -3.54 5.43 -16.87
N ALA A 185 -2.99 4.74 -17.88
CA ALA A 185 -1.92 5.23 -18.75
C ALA A 185 -2.46 5.98 -19.99
N GLU A 186 -3.78 6.14 -20.11
CA GLU A 186 -4.39 6.78 -21.26
C GLU A 186 -3.84 8.20 -21.47
N LYS A 187 -3.54 8.54 -22.73
CA LYS A 187 -3.02 9.85 -23.11
C LYS A 187 -3.94 10.98 -22.64
N GLY A 188 -3.36 12.00 -22.01
CA GLY A 188 -4.09 13.15 -21.47
C GLY A 188 -4.77 12.93 -20.13
N LYS A 189 -4.76 11.70 -19.60
CA LYS A 189 -5.34 11.33 -18.29
C LYS A 189 -4.28 10.83 -17.31
N ALA A 190 -3.21 10.22 -17.82
CA ALA A 190 -2.19 9.54 -17.06
C ALA A 190 -1.27 10.47 -16.27
N HIS A 191 -0.86 10.05 -15.09
CA HIS A 191 0.35 10.57 -14.45
C HIS A 191 1.57 9.91 -15.10
N GLN A 192 2.10 10.53 -16.15
CA GLN A 192 3.15 9.96 -17.01
C GLN A 192 4.39 9.53 -16.24
N GLY A 193 4.80 10.33 -15.22
CA GLY A 193 5.97 10.01 -14.40
C GLY A 193 5.87 8.65 -13.71
N SER A 194 4.70 8.30 -13.17
CA SER A 194 4.48 6.99 -12.54
C SER A 194 4.61 5.84 -13.53
N PHE A 195 4.03 5.95 -14.73
CA PHE A 195 4.13 4.90 -15.74
C PHE A 195 5.53 4.78 -16.33
N ASN A 196 6.25 5.90 -16.49
CA ASN A 196 7.66 5.87 -16.92
C ASN A 196 8.53 5.14 -15.88
N ALA A 197 8.35 5.43 -14.59
CA ALA A 197 9.10 4.77 -13.52
C ALA A 197 8.73 3.28 -13.38
N LEU A 198 7.43 2.96 -13.53
CA LEU A 198 6.93 1.59 -13.41
C LEU A 198 7.42 0.70 -14.54
N LEU A 199 7.35 1.16 -15.79
CA LEU A 199 7.55 0.36 -16.98
C LEU A 199 8.92 0.56 -17.63
N GLY A 200 9.58 1.70 -17.42
CA GLY A 200 10.88 2.00 -18.01
C GLY A 200 10.88 1.79 -19.52
N ASP A 201 11.94 1.14 -20.03
CA ASP A 201 12.10 0.82 -21.46
C ASP A 201 11.11 -0.22 -21.98
N LYS A 202 10.39 -0.92 -21.09
CA LYS A 202 9.31 -1.87 -21.46
C LYS A 202 7.99 -1.17 -21.76
N ARG A 203 7.94 0.17 -21.65
CA ARG A 203 6.71 0.92 -21.85
C ARG A 203 6.28 0.90 -23.31
N SER A 204 5.08 0.44 -23.58
CA SER A 204 4.44 0.33 -24.89
C SER A 204 2.93 0.51 -24.76
N ALA A 205 2.22 0.63 -25.87
CA ALA A 205 0.75 0.71 -25.85
C ALA A 205 0.11 -0.54 -25.19
N GLU A 206 0.74 -1.71 -25.35
CA GLU A 206 0.28 -2.95 -24.74
C GLU A 206 0.47 -2.93 -23.21
N THR A 207 1.67 -2.56 -22.73
CA THR A 207 1.93 -2.47 -21.28
C THR A 207 1.16 -1.31 -20.64
N ASP A 208 0.99 -0.18 -21.32
CA ASP A 208 0.11 0.91 -20.88
C ASP A 208 -1.33 0.42 -20.71
N THR A 209 -1.85 -0.37 -21.66
CA THR A 209 -3.19 -0.97 -21.56
C THR A 209 -3.28 -1.99 -20.43
N TRP A 210 -2.25 -2.83 -20.27
CA TRP A 210 -2.21 -3.86 -19.22
C TRP A 210 -2.21 -3.27 -17.83
N TYR A 211 -1.39 -2.23 -17.59
CA TYR A 211 -1.26 -1.55 -16.29
C TYR A 211 -2.24 -0.39 -16.10
N SER A 212 -3.15 -0.17 -17.06
CA SER A 212 -4.36 0.66 -16.86
C SER A 212 -5.41 -0.17 -16.13
N LEU A 213 -5.49 0.00 -14.81
CA LEU A 213 -6.13 -0.96 -13.91
C LEU A 213 -7.65 -1.00 -13.99
N GLN A 214 -8.30 0.02 -14.58
CA GLN A 214 -9.72 -0.07 -14.94
C GLN A 214 -9.99 -1.23 -15.92
N ASN A 215 -9.01 -1.62 -16.72
CA ASN A 215 -9.11 -2.75 -17.67
C ASN A 215 -8.91 -4.12 -16.98
N ARG A 216 -8.52 -4.13 -15.72
CA ARG A 216 -8.19 -5.34 -14.95
C ARG A 216 -9.21 -5.67 -13.87
N VAL A 217 -10.21 -4.83 -13.70
CA VAL A 217 -11.31 -5.07 -12.76
C VAL A 217 -12.13 -6.27 -13.20
N SER A 218 -12.49 -7.11 -12.26
CA SER A 218 -13.38 -8.26 -12.43
C SER A 218 -14.33 -8.38 -11.23
N SER A 219 -15.25 -9.31 -11.26
CA SER A 219 -16.13 -9.61 -10.12
C SER A 219 -15.39 -10.07 -8.85
N GLU A 220 -14.12 -10.48 -8.98
CA GLU A 220 -13.25 -10.88 -7.87
C GLU A 220 -12.50 -9.70 -7.25
N THR A 221 -12.57 -8.50 -7.86
CA THR A 221 -11.97 -7.30 -7.29
C THR A 221 -12.66 -6.95 -5.97
N PRO A 222 -11.92 -6.68 -4.89
CA PRO A 222 -12.53 -6.46 -3.58
C PRO A 222 -13.32 -5.15 -3.51
N PRO A 223 -14.25 -5.03 -2.54
CA PRO A 223 -14.93 -3.76 -2.25
C PRO A 223 -13.95 -2.61 -2.12
N THR A 224 -14.25 -1.49 -2.76
CA THR A 224 -13.30 -0.38 -2.90
C THR A 224 -13.92 0.97 -2.51
N LEU A 225 -13.18 1.74 -1.70
CA LEU A 225 -13.45 3.14 -1.39
C LEU A 225 -12.43 4.04 -2.09
N LEU A 226 -12.89 5.04 -2.84
CA LEU A 226 -12.06 6.04 -3.51
C LEU A 226 -12.26 7.42 -2.88
N LEU A 227 -11.17 8.13 -2.63
CA LEU A 227 -11.14 9.45 -2.00
C LEU A 227 -10.20 10.37 -2.80
N LEU A 228 -10.72 11.47 -3.34
CA LEU A 228 -9.95 12.36 -4.22
C LEU A 228 -10.44 13.81 -4.13
N SER A 229 -9.69 14.73 -4.73
CA SER A 229 -10.09 16.13 -4.91
C SER A 229 -10.44 16.42 -6.36
N ASP A 230 -11.47 17.25 -6.59
CA ASP A 230 -11.91 17.63 -7.94
C ASP A 230 -10.87 18.48 -8.67
N ASP A 231 -10.13 19.29 -7.94
CA ASP A 231 -9.08 20.19 -8.45
C ASP A 231 -7.68 19.54 -8.56
N ASP A 232 -7.57 18.20 -8.50
CA ASP A 232 -6.30 17.49 -8.65
C ASP A 232 -5.79 17.58 -10.10
N ARG A 233 -4.68 18.32 -10.29
CA ARG A 233 -4.00 18.51 -11.58
C ARG A 233 -2.79 17.59 -11.78
N VAL A 234 -2.40 16.84 -10.76
CA VAL A 234 -1.27 15.89 -10.82
C VAL A 234 -1.77 14.50 -11.25
N VAL A 235 -2.80 14.01 -10.59
CA VAL A 235 -3.54 12.81 -10.98
C VAL A 235 -5.00 13.20 -11.20
N PRO A 236 -5.39 13.50 -12.43
CA PRO A 236 -6.73 14.00 -12.73
C PRO A 236 -7.84 13.07 -12.20
N PRO A 237 -8.96 13.60 -11.70
CA PRO A 237 -10.10 12.84 -11.17
C PRO A 237 -10.59 11.70 -12.05
N VAL A 238 -10.38 11.81 -13.35
CA VAL A 238 -10.74 10.79 -14.34
C VAL A 238 -10.09 9.43 -14.05
N ASN A 239 -8.92 9.37 -13.39
CA ASN A 239 -8.31 8.11 -12.95
C ASN A 239 -9.27 7.36 -12.03
N SER A 240 -9.77 8.02 -10.99
CA SER A 240 -10.70 7.43 -10.03
C SER A 240 -12.06 7.11 -10.64
N THR A 241 -12.60 7.97 -11.51
CA THR A 241 -13.91 7.73 -12.13
C THR A 241 -13.88 6.56 -13.11
N LEU A 242 -12.81 6.37 -13.89
CA LEU A 242 -12.63 5.19 -14.74
C LEU A 242 -12.61 3.90 -13.91
N TYR A 243 -11.87 3.89 -12.80
CA TYR A 243 -11.80 2.71 -11.94
C TYR A 243 -13.13 2.44 -11.25
N TYR A 244 -13.80 3.49 -10.73
CA TYR A 244 -15.12 3.36 -10.13
C TYR A 244 -16.15 2.79 -11.10
N ASN A 245 -16.20 3.27 -12.34
CA ASN A 245 -17.11 2.77 -13.37
C ASN A 245 -16.84 1.28 -13.66
N ALA A 246 -15.55 0.92 -13.85
CA ALA A 246 -15.18 -0.47 -14.06
C ALA A 246 -15.59 -1.39 -12.88
N LEU A 247 -15.44 -0.91 -11.63
CA LEU A 247 -15.93 -1.64 -10.45
C LEU A 247 -17.44 -1.85 -10.51
N LYS A 248 -18.21 -0.81 -10.85
CA LYS A 248 -19.67 -0.90 -10.94
C LYS A 248 -20.12 -1.82 -12.07
N ASP A 249 -19.48 -1.75 -13.24
CA ASP A 249 -19.77 -2.59 -14.41
C ASP A 249 -19.52 -4.09 -14.13
N ASN A 250 -18.60 -4.40 -13.21
CA ASN A 250 -18.29 -5.76 -12.76
C ASN A 250 -19.03 -6.16 -11.47
N GLY A 251 -20.04 -5.41 -11.02
CA GLY A 251 -20.84 -5.74 -9.84
C GLY A 251 -20.13 -5.58 -8.50
N VAL A 252 -18.96 -4.96 -8.47
CA VAL A 252 -18.17 -4.76 -7.25
C VAL A 252 -18.78 -3.64 -6.39
N LYS A 253 -18.85 -3.83 -5.07
CA LYS A 253 -19.24 -2.77 -4.13
C LYS A 253 -18.17 -1.68 -4.14
N ALA A 254 -18.57 -0.46 -4.51
CA ALA A 254 -17.66 0.68 -4.55
C ALA A 254 -18.35 1.95 -4.03
N SER A 255 -17.58 2.79 -3.35
CA SER A 255 -17.94 4.16 -2.97
C SER A 255 -16.86 5.12 -3.45
N MET A 256 -17.25 6.32 -3.85
CA MET A 256 -16.31 7.36 -4.27
C MET A 256 -16.73 8.71 -3.67
N HIS A 257 -15.79 9.41 -3.07
CA HIS A 257 -15.98 10.73 -2.48
C HIS A 257 -15.02 11.72 -3.13
N ILE A 258 -15.57 12.75 -3.74
CA ILE A 258 -14.83 13.80 -4.42
C ILE A 258 -14.97 15.09 -3.60
N TYR A 259 -13.85 15.57 -3.06
CA TYR A 259 -13.81 16.84 -2.33
C TYR A 259 -13.60 18.00 -3.30
N PRO A 260 -14.28 19.13 -3.12
CA PRO A 260 -14.22 20.24 -4.08
C PRO A 260 -12.82 20.80 -4.33
N THR A 261 -11.96 20.79 -3.29
CA THR A 261 -10.59 21.32 -3.37
C THR A 261 -9.64 20.50 -2.49
N GLY A 262 -8.34 20.62 -2.75
CA GLY A 262 -7.28 19.97 -1.98
C GLY A 262 -6.09 19.59 -2.85
N GLY A 263 -6.28 19.58 -4.16
CA GLY A 263 -5.26 19.16 -5.10
C GLY A 263 -4.81 17.72 -4.87
N HIS A 264 -3.52 17.48 -5.03
CA HIS A 264 -2.92 16.15 -4.90
C HIS A 264 -2.09 16.00 -3.63
N GLY A 265 -1.99 14.76 -3.11
CA GLY A 265 -1.00 14.40 -2.09
C GLY A 265 -1.31 14.95 -0.69
N TRP A 266 -2.58 15.13 -0.35
CA TRP A 266 -2.94 15.63 0.98
C TRP A 266 -2.80 14.57 2.09
N GLY A 267 -2.97 13.27 1.79
CA GLY A 267 -2.83 12.19 2.77
C GLY A 267 -3.57 12.47 4.09
N ILE A 268 -2.86 12.38 5.21
CA ILE A 268 -3.42 12.70 6.53
C ILE A 268 -3.00 14.10 7.03
N ARG A 269 -2.50 14.96 6.18
CA ARG A 269 -2.01 16.29 6.57
C ARG A 269 -3.08 17.14 7.22
N LYS A 270 -2.71 17.85 8.29
CA LYS A 270 -3.61 18.67 9.10
C LYS A 270 -4.20 19.86 8.33
N ASN A 271 -3.52 20.35 7.31
CA ASN A 271 -3.97 21.47 6.49
C ASN A 271 -4.97 21.07 5.39
N PHE A 272 -5.29 19.79 5.21
CA PHE A 272 -6.36 19.39 4.30
C PHE A 272 -7.72 19.71 4.91
N LYS A 273 -8.47 20.58 4.25
CA LYS A 273 -9.75 21.12 4.75
C LYS A 273 -10.79 20.04 5.11
N TYR A 274 -10.78 18.93 4.36
CA TYR A 274 -11.76 17.86 4.51
C TYR A 274 -11.20 16.64 5.26
N ARG A 275 -10.13 16.84 6.04
CA ARG A 275 -9.44 15.75 6.74
C ARG A 275 -10.38 14.97 7.67
N GLU A 276 -11.13 15.64 8.50
CA GLU A 276 -12.06 14.98 9.44
C GLU A 276 -13.19 14.26 8.72
N GLN A 277 -13.68 14.83 7.62
CA GLN A 277 -14.72 14.22 6.82
C GLN A 277 -14.27 12.90 6.19
N TRP A 278 -13.08 12.85 5.54
CA TRP A 278 -12.63 11.60 4.98
C TRP A 278 -12.31 10.56 6.06
N GLN A 279 -11.78 10.99 7.20
CA GLN A 279 -11.51 10.09 8.33
C GLN A 279 -12.80 9.42 8.80
N GLN A 280 -13.88 10.19 8.99
CA GLN A 280 -15.19 9.63 9.36
C GLN A 280 -15.73 8.73 8.25
N THR A 281 -15.65 9.16 6.98
CA THR A 281 -16.09 8.35 5.84
C THR A 281 -15.40 6.97 5.81
N VAL A 282 -14.10 6.92 6.04
CA VAL A 282 -13.34 5.64 6.08
C VAL A 282 -13.83 4.76 7.21
N LEU A 283 -14.02 5.30 8.42
CA LEU A 283 -14.48 4.52 9.58
C LEU A 283 -15.89 3.98 9.37
N ASP A 284 -16.82 4.79 8.88
CA ASP A 284 -18.20 4.38 8.60
C ASP A 284 -18.25 3.29 7.51
N TRP A 285 -17.43 3.47 6.47
CA TRP A 285 -17.34 2.50 5.38
C TRP A 285 -16.77 1.16 5.86
N LEU A 286 -15.71 1.18 6.66
CA LEU A 286 -15.11 -0.03 7.24
C LEU A 286 -16.07 -0.77 8.17
N GLN A 287 -16.89 -0.06 8.94
CA GLN A 287 -17.95 -0.67 9.74
C GLN A 287 -19.02 -1.33 8.85
N GLY A 288 -19.34 -0.70 7.71
CA GLY A 288 -20.32 -1.22 6.74
C GLY A 288 -19.88 -2.50 6.05
N ILE A 289 -18.58 -2.67 5.77
CA ILE A 289 -18.04 -3.89 5.15
C ILE A 289 -17.66 -4.98 6.17
N ALA A 290 -17.62 -4.66 7.47
CA ALA A 290 -17.36 -5.64 8.52
C ALA A 290 -18.54 -6.62 8.72
N LYS A 291 -19.74 -6.15 8.41
CA LYS A 291 -20.99 -6.92 8.42
C LYS A 291 -21.13 -7.77 7.17
#